data_2cb60524f40379844f9bf54369fb01f3
#
_entry.id   2cb60524f40379844f9bf54369fb01f3
#
_cell.length_a   1.000
_cell.length_b   1.000
_cell.length_c   1.000
_cell.angle_alpha   90.00
_cell.angle_beta   90.00
_cell.angle_gamma   90.00
#
_symmetry.space_group_name_H-M   'P 1'
#
loop_
_entity.id
_entity.type
_entity.pdbx_description
1 polymer ?
#
loop_
_entity_poly.entity_id
_entity_poly.type
_entity_poly.pdbx_seq_one_letter_code
_entity_poly.pdbx_strand_id
1 'polypeptide(L)'
;MALQCGIVGLPNVGKSTLFNCLSNAKAQAANFPFCTIEPNVGVITVPDERLTKLAELVHPGRIVPTTVEIVDIAGLVKGASKGEGLGNKFLANIRETDAILHVLRCFDDENVTHVDGSVDPVRDKEIIDTELQLKDLETIESRIQKVQKQAQTGGDKQAKQMYDILVKYKDALEQGKSARTVQFDSKDEQKIAKELFLLTSKPVMYVCNCLLYTSPSPRDGLLSR
;
A
#
# COMPACT_ATOMS: atom_id res chain seq x y z
N MET A 1 14.92 6.44 -6.82
CA MET A 1 13.48 6.71 -7.00
C MET A 1 12.91 7.07 -5.63
N ALA A 2 11.96 8.00 -5.55
CA ALA A 2 11.24 8.27 -4.31
C ALA A 2 10.36 7.05 -3.96
N LEU A 3 10.14 6.80 -2.66
CA LEU A 3 9.22 5.77 -2.19
C LEU A 3 7.79 6.20 -2.55
N GLN A 4 7.06 5.34 -3.24
CA GLN A 4 5.66 5.58 -3.58
C GLN A 4 4.72 4.82 -2.65
N CYS A 5 3.81 5.54 -1.97
CA CYS A 5 2.80 4.97 -1.08
C CYS A 5 1.40 5.23 -1.63
N GLY A 6 0.61 4.18 -1.83
CA GLY A 6 -0.79 4.30 -2.25
C GLY A 6 -1.74 4.39 -1.06
N ILE A 7 -2.62 5.41 -1.02
CA ILE A 7 -3.68 5.49 -0.01
C ILE A 7 -4.85 4.64 -0.49
N VAL A 8 -5.25 3.67 0.31
CA VAL A 8 -6.40 2.80 0.06
C VAL A 8 -7.37 2.81 1.23
N GLY A 9 -8.61 2.40 1.00
CA GLY A 9 -9.65 2.29 2.02
C GLY A 9 -11.04 2.40 1.39
N LEU A 10 -12.07 2.06 2.15
CA LEU A 10 -13.47 2.19 1.71
C LEU A 10 -13.85 3.67 1.44
N PRO A 11 -14.96 3.93 0.74
CA PRO A 11 -15.50 5.29 0.62
C PRO A 11 -15.77 5.92 2.00
N ASN A 12 -15.62 7.25 2.09
CA ASN A 12 -15.95 8.06 3.29
C ASN A 12 -15.15 7.74 4.56
N VAL A 13 -13.97 7.12 4.44
CA VAL A 13 -13.06 6.85 5.58
C VAL A 13 -12.07 7.98 5.86
N GLY A 14 -12.03 9.02 5.01
CA GLY A 14 -11.16 10.19 5.16
C GLY A 14 -9.88 10.16 4.30
N LYS A 15 -9.80 9.31 3.26
CA LYS A 15 -8.63 9.21 2.37
C LYS A 15 -8.23 10.56 1.75
N SER A 16 -9.17 11.21 1.08
CA SER A 16 -8.92 12.49 0.40
C SER A 16 -8.60 13.61 1.40
N THR A 17 -9.16 13.56 2.61
CA THR A 17 -8.81 14.49 3.69
C THR A 17 -7.36 14.30 4.10
N LEU A 18 -6.94 13.05 4.35
CA LEU A 18 -5.55 12.70 4.67
C LEU A 18 -4.62 13.13 3.54
N PHE A 19 -4.94 12.78 2.30
CA PHE A 19 -4.17 13.17 1.12
C PHE A 19 -4.01 14.70 1.03
N ASN A 20 -5.09 15.46 1.20
CA ASN A 20 -5.06 16.91 1.16
C ASN A 20 -4.21 17.50 2.29
N CYS A 21 -4.32 16.98 3.51
CA CYS A 21 -3.47 17.41 4.63
C CYS A 21 -2.00 17.16 4.34
N LEU A 22 -1.66 16.00 3.80
CA LEU A 22 -0.30 15.65 3.43
C LEU A 22 0.21 16.44 2.21
N SER A 23 -0.65 16.69 1.22
CA SER A 23 -0.30 17.39 -0.02
C SER A 23 -0.34 18.92 0.10
N ASN A 24 -1.05 19.50 1.07
CA ASN A 24 -0.99 20.93 1.37
C ASN A 24 0.37 21.35 1.96
N ALA A 25 1.19 20.43 2.38
CA ALA A 25 2.64 20.64 2.50
C ALA A 25 3.32 20.97 1.13
N LYS A 26 2.56 20.98 0.02
CA LYS A 26 3.00 21.33 -1.35
C LYS A 26 3.68 22.70 -1.48
N ALA A 27 3.33 23.68 -0.68
CA ALA A 27 3.99 24.98 -0.74
C ALA A 27 5.49 24.90 -0.47
N GLN A 28 5.94 23.88 0.26
CA GLN A 28 7.36 23.62 0.53
C GLN A 28 7.99 22.67 -0.51
N ALA A 29 7.21 21.77 -1.11
CA ALA A 29 7.70 20.83 -2.13
C ALA A 29 7.84 21.45 -3.54
N ALA A 30 7.14 22.54 -3.84
CA ALA A 30 7.18 23.24 -5.14
C ALA A 30 8.57 23.76 -5.55
N ASN A 31 9.53 23.76 -4.64
CA ASN A 31 10.93 24.18 -4.90
C ASN A 31 11.87 23.03 -5.33
N PHE A 32 11.34 21.81 -5.51
CA PHE A 32 12.16 20.69 -5.99
C PHE A 32 12.12 20.63 -7.52
N PRO A 33 13.26 20.80 -8.20
CA PRO A 33 13.36 20.58 -9.64
C PRO A 33 13.09 19.09 -9.92
N PHE A 34 12.27 18.80 -10.95
CA PHE A 34 11.89 17.46 -11.44
C PHE A 34 10.65 16.80 -10.80
N CYS A 35 9.83 17.49 -10.02
CA CYS A 35 8.51 16.96 -9.65
C CYS A 35 7.52 17.17 -10.80
N THR A 36 7.14 16.12 -11.48
CA THR A 36 5.98 16.12 -12.39
C THR A 36 4.72 16.14 -11.52
N ILE A 37 3.89 17.17 -11.65
CA ILE A 37 2.61 17.26 -10.92
C ILE A 37 1.59 16.43 -11.70
N GLU A 38 1.42 15.17 -11.31
CA GLU A 38 0.29 14.37 -11.78
C GLU A 38 -0.92 14.59 -10.87
N PRO A 39 -2.15 14.57 -11.43
CA PRO A 39 -3.35 14.63 -10.61
C PRO A 39 -3.36 13.41 -9.68
N ASN A 40 -3.62 13.65 -8.40
CA ASN A 40 -3.65 12.66 -7.32
C ASN A 40 -2.29 12.13 -6.82
N VAL A 41 -1.18 12.78 -7.15
CA VAL A 41 0.13 12.49 -6.55
C VAL A 41 0.57 13.68 -5.68
N GLY A 42 0.81 13.43 -4.41
CA GLY A 42 1.38 14.38 -3.46
C GLY A 42 2.82 14.02 -3.15
N VAL A 43 3.72 15.00 -3.17
CA VAL A 43 5.13 14.80 -2.77
C VAL A 43 5.32 15.40 -1.38
N ILE A 44 5.84 14.61 -0.46
CA ILE A 44 6.07 14.99 0.94
C ILE A 44 7.56 14.92 1.22
N THR A 45 8.09 15.98 1.80
CA THR A 45 9.46 15.99 2.31
C THR A 45 9.51 15.24 3.64
N VAL A 46 10.47 14.34 3.78
CA VAL A 46 10.70 13.61 5.04
C VAL A 46 11.58 14.48 5.95
N PRO A 47 11.08 14.92 7.12
CA PRO A 47 11.89 15.64 8.08
C PRO A 47 12.94 14.69 8.68
N ASP A 48 14.21 15.14 8.74
CA ASP A 48 15.30 14.37 9.35
C ASP A 48 16.20 15.32 10.14
N GLU A 49 16.16 15.20 11.46
CA GLU A 49 16.98 16.01 12.36
C GLU A 49 18.48 15.80 12.14
N ARG A 50 18.90 14.62 11.69
CA ARG A 50 20.32 14.32 11.39
C ARG A 50 20.80 15.17 10.23
N LEU A 51 19.94 15.37 9.20
CA LEU A 51 20.25 16.22 8.07
C LEU A 51 20.41 17.69 8.50
N THR A 52 19.55 18.16 9.40
CA THR A 52 19.62 19.51 9.98
C THR A 52 20.93 19.70 10.75
N LYS A 53 21.27 18.78 11.65
CA LYS A 53 22.52 18.84 12.43
C LYS A 53 23.78 18.78 11.56
N LEU A 54 23.76 17.93 10.51
CA LEU A 54 24.87 17.90 9.56
C LEU A 54 25.02 19.22 8.79
N ALA A 55 23.90 19.84 8.40
CA ALA A 55 23.92 21.11 7.72
C ALA A 55 24.50 22.26 8.59
N GLU A 56 24.20 22.24 9.89
CA GLU A 56 24.78 23.17 10.87
C GLU A 56 26.31 23.02 11.00
N LEU A 57 26.82 21.80 10.87
CA LEU A 57 28.27 21.52 10.99
C LEU A 57 29.04 21.86 9.72
N VAL A 58 28.52 21.58 8.54
CA VAL A 58 29.27 21.68 7.28
C VAL A 58 28.90 22.92 6.44
N HIS A 59 27.85 23.68 6.83
CA HIS A 59 27.33 24.85 6.14
C HIS A 59 27.23 24.66 4.62
N PRO A 60 26.45 23.65 4.13
CA PRO A 60 26.39 23.31 2.71
C PRO A 60 25.70 24.41 1.91
N GLY A 61 26.09 24.59 0.65
CA GLY A 61 25.42 25.52 -0.27
C GLY A 61 23.97 25.11 -0.62
N ARG A 62 23.60 23.84 -0.38
CA ARG A 62 22.24 23.31 -0.63
C ARG A 62 21.97 22.10 0.26
N ILE A 63 20.75 22.02 0.80
CA ILE A 63 20.22 20.87 1.54
C ILE A 63 19.13 20.21 0.68
N VAL A 64 19.23 18.90 0.45
CA VAL A 64 18.25 18.13 -0.33
C VAL A 64 17.72 16.99 0.55
N PRO A 65 16.56 17.18 1.20
CA PRO A 65 15.92 16.12 1.97
C PRO A 65 15.37 15.04 1.04
N THR A 66 15.13 13.84 1.58
CA THR A 66 14.41 12.81 0.86
C THR A 66 12.91 13.12 0.77
N THR A 67 12.25 12.55 -0.23
CA THR A 67 10.81 12.72 -0.45
C THR A 67 10.11 11.38 -0.53
N VAL A 68 8.82 11.37 -0.16
CA VAL A 68 7.88 10.27 -0.36
C VAL A 68 6.75 10.77 -1.25
N GLU A 69 6.39 9.98 -2.23
CA GLU A 69 5.24 10.22 -3.10
C GLU A 69 4.02 9.51 -2.52
N ILE A 70 2.93 10.23 -2.35
CA ILE A 70 1.65 9.69 -1.91
C ILE A 70 0.69 9.75 -3.07
N VAL A 71 0.10 8.61 -3.42
CA VAL A 71 -0.87 8.48 -4.51
C VAL A 71 -2.26 8.29 -3.91
N ASP A 72 -3.20 9.20 -4.19
CA ASP A 72 -4.61 9.01 -3.81
C ASP A 72 -5.25 8.03 -4.80
N ILE A 73 -5.45 6.82 -4.33
CA ILE A 73 -6.07 5.76 -5.13
C ILE A 73 -7.56 5.77 -4.83
N ALA A 74 -8.39 5.93 -5.86
CA ALA A 74 -9.85 5.96 -5.73
C ALA A 74 -10.35 4.77 -4.90
N GLY A 75 -11.35 5.02 -4.03
CA GLY A 75 -11.80 4.02 -3.06
C GLY A 75 -12.23 2.69 -3.67
N LEU A 76 -11.79 1.60 -3.06
CA LEU A 76 -12.22 0.26 -3.42
C LEU A 76 -13.67 0.08 -3.00
N VAL A 77 -14.47 -0.52 -3.89
CA VAL A 77 -15.82 -0.97 -3.61
C VAL A 77 -15.80 -2.50 -3.63
N LYS A 78 -16.60 -3.12 -2.79
CA LYS A 78 -16.78 -4.58 -2.77
C LYS A 78 -17.08 -5.10 -4.18
N GLY A 79 -16.36 -6.15 -4.62
CA GLY A 79 -16.49 -6.71 -5.98
C GLY A 79 -15.53 -6.14 -7.01
N ALA A 80 -14.58 -5.30 -6.63
CA ALA A 80 -13.58 -4.73 -7.56
C ALA A 80 -12.69 -5.78 -8.21
N SER A 81 -12.47 -6.92 -7.55
CA SER A 81 -11.71 -8.07 -8.08
C SER A 81 -12.40 -8.74 -9.27
N LYS A 82 -13.73 -8.63 -9.37
CA LYS A 82 -14.51 -9.23 -10.49
C LYS A 82 -14.43 -8.45 -11.81
N GLY A 83 -13.66 -7.37 -11.85
CA GLY A 83 -13.09 -6.87 -13.11
C GLY A 83 -13.94 -5.91 -13.93
N GLU A 84 -14.99 -5.30 -13.40
CA GLU A 84 -15.73 -4.29 -14.16
C GLU A 84 -15.19 -2.87 -13.91
N GLY A 85 -14.59 -2.27 -14.94
CA GLY A 85 -14.32 -0.84 -15.05
C GLY A 85 -13.32 -0.26 -14.06
N LEU A 86 -13.80 0.49 -13.05
CA LEU A 86 -12.97 1.24 -12.09
C LEU A 86 -12.10 0.36 -11.19
N GLY A 87 -12.52 -0.89 -10.90
CA GLY A 87 -11.77 -1.82 -10.06
C GLY A 87 -10.40 -2.19 -10.65
N ASN A 88 -10.32 -2.41 -11.96
CA ASN A 88 -9.05 -2.74 -12.61
C ASN A 88 -8.04 -1.58 -12.59
N LYS A 89 -8.51 -0.33 -12.75
CA LYS A 89 -7.65 0.86 -12.63
C LYS A 89 -7.12 1.02 -11.22
N PHE A 90 -7.98 0.82 -10.22
CA PHE A 90 -7.60 0.83 -8.81
C PHE A 90 -6.48 -0.18 -8.51
N LEU A 91 -6.65 -1.42 -8.93
CA LEU A 91 -5.68 -2.50 -8.71
C LEU A 91 -4.35 -2.26 -9.48
N ALA A 92 -4.41 -1.65 -10.67
CA ALA A 92 -3.24 -1.25 -11.43
C ALA A 92 -2.45 -0.17 -10.67
N ASN A 93 -3.13 0.86 -10.15
CA ASN A 93 -2.48 1.92 -9.38
C ASN A 93 -1.79 1.37 -8.11
N ILE A 94 -2.45 0.45 -7.37
CA ILE A 94 -1.78 -0.21 -6.22
C ILE A 94 -0.54 -0.98 -6.68
N ARG A 95 -0.58 -1.64 -7.84
CA ARG A 95 0.55 -2.43 -8.32
C ARG A 95 1.81 -1.59 -8.55
N GLU A 96 1.65 -0.34 -8.95
CA GLU A 96 2.74 0.60 -9.20
C GLU A 96 3.36 1.17 -7.92
N THR A 97 2.67 1.15 -6.79
CA THR A 97 3.19 1.68 -5.51
C THR A 97 4.11 0.69 -4.80
N ASP A 98 5.01 1.19 -3.95
CA ASP A 98 5.93 0.37 -3.13
C ASP A 98 5.30 -0.10 -1.82
N ALA A 99 4.38 0.70 -1.25
CA ALA A 99 3.71 0.43 0.01
C ALA A 99 2.26 0.92 -0.01
N ILE A 100 1.46 0.45 0.94
CA ILE A 100 0.04 0.77 1.08
C ILE A 100 -0.20 1.49 2.40
N LEU A 101 -0.86 2.64 2.35
CA LEU A 101 -1.46 3.33 3.49
C LEU A 101 -2.94 2.98 3.54
N HIS A 102 -3.32 2.05 4.38
CA HIS A 102 -4.70 1.59 4.49
C HIS A 102 -5.44 2.40 5.56
N VAL A 103 -6.31 3.31 5.11
CA VAL A 103 -7.09 4.20 5.97
C VAL A 103 -8.36 3.47 6.42
N LEU A 104 -8.52 3.37 7.74
CA LEU A 104 -9.67 2.76 8.39
C LEU A 104 -10.47 3.83 9.14
N ARG A 105 -11.79 3.77 9.02
CA ARG A 105 -12.68 4.65 9.76
C ARG A 105 -12.88 4.11 11.16
N CYS A 106 -12.39 4.85 12.16
CA CYS A 106 -12.52 4.52 13.59
C CYS A 106 -13.31 5.59 14.35
N PHE A 107 -14.15 6.35 13.64
CA PHE A 107 -15.03 7.36 14.23
C PHE A 107 -16.47 7.13 13.79
N ASP A 108 -17.42 7.51 14.64
CA ASP A 108 -18.84 7.53 14.31
C ASP A 108 -19.32 8.97 14.10
N ASP A 109 -20.05 9.21 13.01
CA ASP A 109 -20.61 10.51 12.64
C ASP A 109 -21.85 10.27 11.77
N GLU A 110 -23.00 10.72 12.25
CA GLU A 110 -24.31 10.55 11.58
C GLU A 110 -24.39 11.27 10.24
N ASN A 111 -23.59 12.33 10.04
CA ASN A 111 -23.55 13.10 8.78
C ASN A 111 -22.67 12.44 7.70
N VAL A 112 -21.86 11.43 8.07
CA VAL A 112 -20.98 10.73 7.15
C VAL A 112 -21.48 9.29 6.96
N THR A 113 -22.12 9.03 5.84
CA THR A 113 -22.67 7.70 5.52
C THR A 113 -21.54 6.64 5.41
N HIS A 114 -21.72 5.51 6.08
CA HIS A 114 -20.88 4.32 5.89
C HIS A 114 -21.47 3.41 4.81
N VAL A 115 -20.62 2.81 3.97
CA VAL A 115 -21.08 1.96 2.84
C VAL A 115 -21.87 0.75 3.31
N ASP A 116 -21.45 0.13 4.44
CA ASP A 116 -22.12 -1.05 5.03
C ASP A 116 -23.05 -0.69 6.21
N GLY A 117 -23.40 0.59 6.36
CA GLY A 117 -24.38 1.07 7.35
C GLY A 117 -23.90 1.13 8.79
N SER A 118 -22.74 0.58 9.13
CA SER A 118 -22.13 0.62 10.46
C SER A 118 -20.61 0.73 10.39
N VAL A 119 -20.00 1.38 11.37
CA VAL A 119 -18.54 1.49 11.47
C VAL A 119 -17.96 0.23 12.10
N ASP A 120 -17.14 -0.49 11.38
CA ASP A 120 -16.38 -1.65 11.85
C ASP A 120 -15.03 -1.72 11.13
N PRO A 121 -13.96 -1.16 11.73
CA PRO A 121 -12.65 -1.08 11.09
C PRO A 121 -12.03 -2.45 10.76
N VAL A 122 -12.36 -3.48 11.52
CA VAL A 122 -11.83 -4.83 11.30
C VAL A 122 -12.49 -5.44 10.06
N ARG A 123 -13.82 -5.41 9.99
CA ARG A 123 -14.57 -5.84 8.81
C ARG A 123 -14.13 -5.07 7.57
N ASP A 124 -13.99 -3.76 7.67
CA ASP A 124 -13.61 -2.89 6.55
C ASP A 124 -12.21 -3.22 6.03
N LYS A 125 -11.28 -3.53 6.94
CA LYS A 125 -9.94 -4.05 6.61
C LYS A 125 -10.04 -5.38 5.86
N GLU A 126 -10.84 -6.32 6.36
CA GLU A 126 -10.99 -7.65 5.78
C GLU A 126 -11.59 -7.60 4.37
N ILE A 127 -12.51 -6.67 4.10
CA ILE A 127 -13.08 -6.46 2.77
C ILE A 127 -11.96 -6.10 1.77
N ILE A 128 -11.12 -5.14 2.10
CA ILE A 128 -10.01 -4.71 1.25
C ILE A 128 -8.99 -5.83 1.08
N ASP A 129 -8.57 -6.46 2.17
CA ASP A 129 -7.60 -7.57 2.13
C ASP A 129 -8.10 -8.72 1.25
N THR A 130 -9.38 -9.08 1.35
CA THR A 130 -10.00 -10.13 0.53
C THR A 130 -9.99 -9.78 -0.96
N GLU A 131 -10.35 -8.56 -1.32
CA GLU A 131 -10.35 -8.12 -2.73
C GLU A 131 -8.93 -8.17 -3.33
N LEU A 132 -7.92 -7.74 -2.58
CA LEU A 132 -6.52 -7.82 -3.02
C LEU A 132 -6.03 -9.27 -3.13
N GLN A 133 -6.40 -10.14 -2.18
CA GLN A 133 -6.05 -11.55 -2.19
C GLN A 133 -6.69 -12.30 -3.37
N LEU A 134 -7.97 -12.04 -3.66
CA LEU A 134 -8.65 -12.63 -4.80
C LEU A 134 -7.99 -12.25 -6.13
N LYS A 135 -7.55 -10.99 -6.25
CA LYS A 135 -6.85 -10.54 -7.47
C LYS A 135 -5.47 -11.14 -7.61
N ASP A 136 -4.74 -11.29 -6.51
CA ASP A 136 -3.45 -12.00 -6.51
C ASP A 136 -3.64 -13.47 -6.86
N LEU A 137 -4.67 -14.13 -6.33
CA LEU A 137 -4.99 -15.52 -6.64
C LEU A 137 -5.25 -15.71 -8.13
N GLU A 138 -6.07 -14.88 -8.76
CA GLU A 138 -6.31 -14.87 -10.21
C GLU A 138 -5.00 -14.73 -11.00
N THR A 139 -4.14 -13.81 -10.56
CA THR A 139 -2.84 -13.58 -11.20
C THR A 139 -1.94 -14.81 -11.10
N ILE A 140 -1.89 -15.44 -9.93
CA ILE A 140 -1.08 -16.64 -9.67
C ILE A 140 -1.60 -17.83 -10.47
N GLU A 141 -2.90 -18.07 -10.49
CA GLU A 141 -3.50 -19.17 -11.24
C GLU A 141 -3.22 -19.04 -12.74
N SER A 142 -3.37 -17.85 -13.30
CA SER A 142 -3.02 -17.56 -14.70
C SER A 142 -1.55 -17.86 -14.99
N ARG A 143 -0.63 -17.53 -14.06
CA ARG A 143 0.80 -17.81 -14.22
C ARG A 143 1.13 -19.29 -14.06
N ILE A 144 0.49 -19.98 -13.11
CA ILE A 144 0.65 -21.44 -12.93
C ILE A 144 0.30 -22.16 -14.24
N GLN A 145 -0.85 -21.85 -14.87
CA GLN A 145 -1.25 -22.46 -16.13
C GLN A 145 -0.21 -22.33 -17.25
N LYS A 146 0.49 -21.19 -17.28
CA LYS A 146 1.55 -20.94 -18.30
C LYS A 146 2.83 -21.72 -18.01
N VAL A 147 3.24 -21.80 -16.75
CA VAL A 147 4.52 -22.39 -16.34
C VAL A 147 4.42 -23.90 -16.12
N GLN A 148 3.25 -24.43 -15.78
CA GLN A 148 3.03 -25.82 -15.41
C GLN A 148 3.56 -26.82 -16.42
N LYS A 149 3.30 -26.59 -17.72
CA LYS A 149 3.76 -27.49 -18.79
C LYS A 149 5.29 -27.55 -18.86
N GLN A 150 5.96 -26.39 -18.75
CA GLN A 150 7.41 -26.30 -18.80
C GLN A 150 8.06 -26.90 -17.56
N ALA A 151 7.48 -26.66 -16.38
CA ALA A 151 7.94 -27.21 -15.11
C ALA A 151 7.82 -28.75 -15.06
N GLN A 152 6.81 -29.33 -15.69
CA GLN A 152 6.57 -30.79 -15.72
C GLN A 152 7.42 -31.53 -16.76
N THR A 153 7.85 -30.85 -17.83
CA THR A 153 8.63 -31.48 -18.92
C THR A 153 10.11 -31.72 -18.55
N GLY A 154 10.55 -31.32 -17.34
CA GLY A 154 11.79 -31.82 -16.72
C GLY A 154 13.09 -31.20 -17.16
N GLY A 155 13.11 -30.18 -18.04
CA GLY A 155 14.37 -29.56 -18.55
C GLY A 155 14.70 -28.19 -17.95
N ASP A 156 13.70 -27.45 -17.48
CA ASP A 156 13.88 -26.06 -17.05
C ASP A 156 13.79 -25.92 -15.52
N LYS A 157 14.97 -25.79 -14.90
CA LYS A 157 15.10 -25.61 -13.45
C LYS A 157 14.44 -24.31 -12.96
N GLN A 158 14.47 -23.25 -13.80
CA GLN A 158 13.86 -21.96 -13.45
C GLN A 158 12.33 -22.05 -13.49
N ALA A 159 11.78 -22.73 -14.49
CA ALA A 159 10.34 -22.96 -14.57
C ALA A 159 9.83 -23.77 -13.38
N LYS A 160 10.57 -24.78 -12.93
CA LYS A 160 10.23 -25.56 -11.74
C LYS A 160 10.26 -24.70 -10.47
N GLN A 161 11.30 -23.90 -10.27
CA GLN A 161 11.42 -23.01 -9.12
C GLN A 161 10.30 -21.95 -9.09
N MET A 162 9.98 -21.36 -10.24
CA MET A 162 8.84 -20.44 -10.38
C MET A 162 7.52 -21.12 -10.02
N TYR A 163 7.30 -22.35 -10.50
CA TYR A 163 6.09 -23.11 -10.20
C TYR A 163 5.95 -23.38 -8.69
N ASP A 164 7.02 -23.81 -8.02
CA ASP A 164 7.03 -24.08 -6.58
C ASP A 164 6.72 -22.81 -5.76
N ILE A 165 7.23 -21.66 -6.17
CA ILE A 165 6.93 -20.36 -5.55
C ILE A 165 5.46 -19.98 -5.73
N LEU A 166 4.93 -20.15 -6.94
CA LEU A 166 3.52 -19.85 -7.25
C LEU A 166 2.57 -20.73 -6.45
N VAL A 167 2.88 -22.02 -6.28
CA VAL A 167 2.08 -22.93 -5.46
C VAL A 167 2.07 -22.51 -3.99
N LYS A 168 3.24 -22.17 -3.40
CA LYS A 168 3.32 -21.65 -2.02
C LYS A 168 2.44 -20.41 -1.82
N TYR A 169 2.43 -19.49 -2.78
CA TYR A 169 1.58 -18.30 -2.72
C TYR A 169 0.10 -18.67 -2.86
N LYS A 170 -0.25 -19.58 -3.77
CA LYS A 170 -1.62 -20.03 -3.97
C LYS A 170 -2.17 -20.61 -2.66
N ASP A 171 -1.46 -21.54 -2.04
CA ASP A 171 -1.86 -22.17 -0.79
C ASP A 171 -2.08 -21.15 0.34
N ALA A 172 -1.24 -20.13 0.44
CA ALA A 172 -1.39 -19.07 1.43
C ALA A 172 -2.65 -18.23 1.17
N LEU A 173 -2.87 -17.81 -0.07
CA LEU A 173 -4.02 -16.99 -0.45
C LEU A 173 -5.35 -17.76 -0.33
N GLU A 174 -5.41 -19.03 -0.66
CA GLU A 174 -6.58 -19.90 -0.47
C GLU A 174 -6.94 -20.07 1.01
N GLN A 175 -5.95 -19.95 1.92
CA GLN A 175 -6.15 -19.91 3.36
C GLN A 175 -6.53 -18.51 3.89
N GLY A 176 -6.77 -17.52 3.03
CA GLY A 176 -7.05 -16.14 3.41
C GLY A 176 -5.85 -15.39 3.98
N LYS A 177 -4.62 -15.87 3.74
CA LYS A 177 -3.39 -15.21 4.18
C LYS A 177 -2.83 -14.34 3.06
N SER A 178 -2.31 -13.18 3.40
CA SER A 178 -1.64 -12.30 2.44
C SER A 178 -0.31 -12.88 1.96
N ALA A 179 0.09 -12.61 0.71
CA ALA A 179 1.37 -13.06 0.15
C ALA A 179 2.59 -12.65 0.99
N ARG A 180 2.52 -11.50 1.70
CA ARG A 180 3.61 -11.03 2.61
C ARG A 180 3.89 -11.97 3.77
N THR A 181 2.99 -12.92 4.09
CA THR A 181 3.21 -13.91 5.15
C THR A 181 4.05 -15.11 4.71
N VAL A 182 4.22 -15.29 3.41
CA VAL A 182 5.01 -16.38 2.84
C VAL A 182 6.49 -16.01 2.92
N GLN A 183 7.29 -16.87 3.53
CA GLN A 183 8.73 -16.69 3.63
C GLN A 183 9.47 -17.61 2.67
N PHE A 184 10.57 -17.10 2.14
CA PHE A 184 11.47 -17.83 1.25
C PHE A 184 12.88 -17.76 1.83
N ASP A 185 13.54 -18.92 1.94
CA ASP A 185 14.87 -19.02 2.54
C ASP A 185 15.99 -18.64 1.56
N SER A 186 15.79 -18.91 0.27
CA SER A 186 16.74 -18.61 -0.79
C SER A 186 16.62 -17.19 -1.31
N LYS A 187 17.77 -16.51 -1.52
CA LYS A 187 17.82 -15.19 -2.16
C LYS A 187 17.25 -15.20 -3.60
N ASP A 188 17.42 -16.31 -4.30
CA ASP A 188 16.91 -16.48 -5.67
C ASP A 188 15.37 -16.57 -5.65
N GLU A 189 14.79 -17.34 -4.71
CA GLU A 189 13.35 -17.39 -4.52
C GLU A 189 12.77 -16.02 -4.13
N GLN A 190 13.43 -15.29 -3.23
CA GLN A 190 13.03 -13.94 -2.84
C GLN A 190 13.05 -12.96 -4.03
N LYS A 191 14.01 -13.09 -4.94
CA LYS A 191 14.09 -12.28 -6.14
C LYS A 191 12.92 -12.58 -7.08
N ILE A 192 12.69 -13.86 -7.39
CA ILE A 192 11.56 -14.32 -8.22
C ILE A 192 10.22 -13.89 -7.60
N ALA A 193 10.08 -14.04 -6.29
CA ALA A 193 8.88 -13.64 -5.56
C ALA A 193 8.58 -12.13 -5.71
N LYS A 194 9.61 -11.28 -5.66
CA LYS A 194 9.46 -9.82 -5.87
C LYS A 194 9.03 -9.48 -7.31
N GLU A 195 9.52 -10.21 -8.31
CA GLU A 195 9.18 -10.00 -9.72
C GLU A 195 7.72 -10.38 -10.07
N LEU A 196 7.01 -11.01 -9.14
CA LEU A 196 5.59 -11.30 -9.30
C LEU A 196 4.69 -10.08 -9.12
N PHE A 197 5.17 -9.04 -8.43
CA PHE A 197 4.44 -7.79 -8.14
C PHE A 197 3.03 -8.03 -7.56
N LEU A 198 2.94 -8.95 -6.60
CA LEU A 198 1.67 -9.24 -5.93
C LEU A 198 1.25 -8.07 -5.07
N LEU A 199 -0.06 -7.78 -5.07
CA LEU A 199 -0.66 -6.67 -4.32
C LEU A 199 -0.51 -6.88 -2.82
N THR A 200 -0.78 -8.09 -2.35
CA THR A 200 -0.72 -8.46 -0.93
C THR A 200 0.69 -8.78 -0.43
N SER A 201 1.72 -8.72 -1.29
CA SER A 201 3.12 -8.83 -0.87
C SER A 201 3.69 -7.50 -0.36
N LYS A 202 3.05 -6.37 -0.70
CA LYS A 202 3.49 -5.03 -0.32
C LYS A 202 3.37 -4.79 1.18
N PRO A 203 4.28 -3.99 1.78
CA PRO A 203 4.13 -3.51 3.15
C PRO A 203 2.84 -2.67 3.28
N VAL A 204 2.15 -2.83 4.40
CA VAL A 204 0.92 -2.08 4.71
C VAL A 204 1.09 -1.36 6.04
N MET A 205 0.77 -0.06 6.05
CA MET A 205 0.59 0.71 7.27
C MET A 205 -0.90 1.04 7.43
N TYR A 206 -1.48 0.65 8.56
CA TYR A 206 -2.86 0.98 8.89
C TYR A 206 -2.92 2.36 9.52
N VAL A 207 -3.80 3.21 8.98
CA VAL A 207 -4.06 4.57 9.46
C VAL A 207 -5.47 4.58 10.04
N CYS A 208 -5.57 4.49 11.38
CA CYS A 208 -6.86 4.55 12.09
C CYS A 208 -7.30 6.01 12.18
N ASN A 209 -8.29 6.40 11.38
CA ASN A 209 -8.86 7.74 11.41
C ASN A 209 -9.87 7.84 12.55
N CYS A 210 -9.42 8.40 13.67
CA CYS A 210 -10.19 8.59 14.90
C CYS A 210 -10.43 10.07 15.18
N LEU A 211 -11.52 10.39 15.84
CA LEU A 211 -11.72 11.73 16.42
C LEU A 211 -10.88 11.84 17.70
N LEU A 212 -10.11 12.94 17.84
CA LEU A 212 -9.20 13.16 18.98
C LEU A 212 -9.87 13.06 20.35
N TYR A 213 -11.14 13.42 20.44
CA TYR A 213 -11.91 13.41 21.68
C TYR A 213 -12.58 12.05 21.98
N THR A 214 -12.55 11.10 21.04
CA THR A 214 -13.17 9.76 21.24
C THR A 214 -12.17 8.68 21.60
N SER A 215 -10.88 8.90 21.38
CA SER A 215 -9.81 7.95 21.69
C SER A 215 -8.61 8.69 22.29
N PRO A 216 -8.53 8.81 23.63
CA PRO A 216 -7.36 9.39 24.26
C PRO A 216 -6.13 8.56 23.88
N SER A 217 -5.19 9.20 23.21
CA SER A 217 -3.91 8.59 22.86
C SER A 217 -3.05 8.46 24.12
N PRO A 218 -2.32 7.36 24.31
CA PRO A 218 -1.31 7.27 25.37
C PRO A 218 -0.30 8.42 25.35
N ARG A 219 -0.15 9.11 24.21
CA ARG A 219 0.70 10.31 24.07
C ARG A 219 0.07 11.56 24.69
N ASP A 220 -1.25 11.64 24.77
CA ASP A 220 -1.95 12.82 25.31
C ASP A 220 -1.72 12.98 26.81
N GLY A 221 -1.44 11.88 27.53
CA GLY A 221 -1.06 11.88 28.93
C GLY A 221 0.37 12.33 29.23
N LEU A 222 1.23 12.44 28.23
CA LEU A 222 2.64 12.86 28.37
C LEU A 222 2.85 14.36 28.15
N LEU A 223 1.87 15.07 27.61
CA LEU A 223 1.95 16.53 27.36
C LEU A 223 1.43 17.37 28.52
N SER A 224 0.94 16.75 29.60
CA SER A 224 0.43 17.42 30.79
C SER A 224 1.37 17.37 32.00
N ARG A 225 2.69 17.21 31.78
CA ARG A 225 3.69 17.33 32.84
C ARG A 225 4.81 18.27 32.46
#